data_ea61ad3d7914eca0c3ea7c8ac9f68eb8
#
_entry.id   ea61ad3d7914eca0c3ea7c8ac9f68eb8
#
_cell.length_a   1.000
_cell.length_b   1.000
_cell.length_c   1.000
_cell.angle_alpha   90.00
_cell.angle_beta   90.00
_cell.angle_gamma   90.00
#
_symmetry.space_group_name_H-M   'P 1'
#
loop_
_entity.id
_entity.type
_entity.pdbx_description
1 polymer ?
#
loop_
_entity_poly.entity_id
_entity_poly.type
_entity_poly.pdbx_seq_one_letter_code
_entity_poly.pdbx_strand_id
1 'polypeptide(L)'
;MLDGGGWTSWDTPPADAVDPGSAYGRALAAARERSGCDEAVVSGSGVLRGRRVAFVVSEFRFLAGSIGLATADRIVAAVERATAEGLPLLAAPSSGGTRMQEGTAAFVQMARIAAAVMAHRAAGLPYLVYLRHPTTGGVFASWGSLGHVTAAEPGALIGFLGPRVYEGLYGEPFPPGVQVAENLAAKGLLDAVVGIDDLAGVTSAALDVLCARPPAAVPDDVPPAKADVSEDVPAWESIGRSRRPDRPGVRELLRYGATHVTPLSGTGQGEADPGLLLALARFGAAPCVVVGQDRRSQRTGHPLGPAGLRVARRGMRLAAELGLPLVTVVDTPGAVLSAEAEEGGLAGEIARCLADLITLSAPTLCVLLGEGTGGAALALLPADRVLAARHAWLSPLPPEGASVIMHRTPDLAGEMAAAQGVRSADLLRDGLADALLDERPDAADEPEAFCRRAAAAVERELSGLVPGGPAVRQARYRPPSR
;
A
#
# COMPACT_ATOMS: atom_id res chain seq x y z
N MET A 1 3.30 -11.26 21.47
CA MET A 1 2.41 -10.68 20.43
C MET A 1 0.93 -10.86 20.76
N LEU A 2 0.48 -12.07 21.13
CA LEU A 2 -0.93 -12.32 21.49
C LEU A 2 -1.25 -11.89 22.91
N ASP A 3 -2.49 -11.44 23.14
CA ASP A 3 -2.98 -10.99 24.43
C ASP A 3 -2.97 -12.14 25.45
N GLY A 4 -2.41 -11.90 26.65
CA GLY A 4 -2.32 -12.90 27.71
C GLY A 4 -1.51 -14.16 27.36
N GLY A 5 -0.87 -14.20 26.19
CA GLY A 5 -0.10 -15.36 25.71
C GLY A 5 -0.95 -16.58 25.34
N GLY A 6 -2.28 -16.47 25.43
CA GLY A 6 -3.21 -17.58 25.15
C GLY A 6 -3.51 -17.71 23.65
N TRP A 7 -3.54 -18.94 23.14
CA TRP A 7 -3.94 -19.25 21.78
C TRP A 7 -4.50 -20.68 21.69
N THR A 8 -5.26 -20.94 20.63
CA THR A 8 -5.82 -22.26 20.34
C THR A 8 -5.07 -22.88 19.17
N SER A 9 -4.43 -24.02 19.39
CA SER A 9 -3.76 -24.76 18.33
C SER A 9 -4.78 -25.33 17.34
N TRP A 10 -4.41 -25.25 16.05
CA TRP A 10 -5.10 -25.92 14.95
C TRP A 10 -4.30 -27.11 14.41
N ASP A 11 -3.13 -27.36 15.02
CA ASP A 11 -2.23 -28.41 14.59
C ASP A 11 -2.86 -29.79 14.83
N THR A 12 -2.78 -30.61 13.81
CA THR A 12 -3.08 -32.05 13.90
C THR A 12 -1.77 -32.83 13.81
N PRO A 13 -1.66 -34.00 14.49
CA PRO A 13 -0.49 -34.85 14.36
C PRO A 13 -0.18 -35.11 12.88
N PRO A 14 1.08 -34.97 12.44
CA PRO A 14 1.45 -35.26 11.07
C PRO A 14 1.19 -36.73 10.75
N ALA A 15 0.64 -36.99 9.56
CA ALA A 15 0.49 -38.35 9.05
C ALA A 15 1.86 -38.85 8.56
N ASP A 16 2.69 -39.33 9.50
CA ASP A 16 4.04 -39.81 9.18
C ASP A 16 3.98 -41.18 8.49
N ALA A 17 4.17 -41.19 7.19
CA ALA A 17 4.46 -42.40 6.42
C ALA A 17 5.98 -42.70 6.33
N VAL A 18 6.78 -42.05 7.20
CA VAL A 18 8.25 -42.17 7.17
C VAL A 18 8.68 -43.31 8.09
N ASP A 19 9.47 -44.25 7.56
CA ASP A 19 10.09 -45.29 8.36
C ASP A 19 10.97 -44.71 9.47
N PRO A 20 10.64 -44.92 10.76
CA PRO A 20 11.45 -44.45 11.89
C PRO A 20 12.90 -44.89 11.85
N GLY A 21 13.20 -46.07 11.26
CA GLY A 21 14.52 -46.63 11.10
C GLY A 21 15.36 -45.99 10.01
N SER A 22 14.75 -45.20 9.10
CA SER A 22 15.45 -44.49 8.04
C SER A 22 16.28 -43.32 8.57
N ALA A 23 17.23 -42.83 7.78
CA ALA A 23 18.00 -41.64 8.13
C ALA A 23 17.08 -40.42 8.31
N TYR A 24 16.06 -40.31 7.46
CA TYR A 24 15.07 -39.22 7.55
C TYR A 24 14.17 -39.36 8.79
N GLY A 25 13.70 -40.57 9.12
CA GLY A 25 12.92 -40.81 10.33
C GLY A 25 13.68 -40.44 11.60
N ARG A 26 14.97 -40.80 11.69
CA ARG A 26 15.83 -40.36 12.81
C ARG A 26 16.02 -38.85 12.86
N ALA A 27 16.16 -38.17 11.69
CA ALA A 27 16.27 -36.72 11.64
C ALA A 27 15.00 -36.02 12.11
N LEU A 28 13.80 -36.54 11.77
CA LEU A 28 12.52 -36.07 12.28
C LEU A 28 12.42 -36.23 13.80
N ALA A 29 12.77 -37.40 14.34
CA ALA A 29 12.75 -37.66 15.80
C ALA A 29 13.65 -36.67 16.56
N ALA A 30 14.89 -36.47 16.07
CA ALA A 30 15.84 -35.53 16.66
C ALA A 30 15.37 -34.04 16.52
N ALA A 31 14.66 -33.72 15.44
CA ALA A 31 14.07 -32.38 15.27
C ALA A 31 12.95 -32.13 16.25
N ARG A 32 12.06 -33.09 16.48
CA ARG A 32 11.00 -33.03 17.50
C ARG A 32 11.54 -32.82 18.89
N GLU A 33 12.54 -33.62 19.27
CA GLU A 33 13.20 -33.50 20.59
C GLU A 33 13.85 -32.11 20.78
N ARG A 34 14.57 -31.61 19.77
CA ARG A 34 15.31 -30.35 19.84
C ARG A 34 14.37 -29.12 19.81
N SER A 35 13.30 -29.15 19.04
CA SER A 35 12.38 -28.02 18.88
C SER A 35 11.23 -28.00 19.87
N GLY A 36 10.83 -29.17 20.39
CA GLY A 36 9.60 -29.35 21.14
C GLY A 36 8.33 -29.29 20.29
N CYS A 37 8.48 -29.25 18.95
CA CYS A 37 7.38 -29.23 17.99
C CYS A 37 7.31 -30.55 17.24
N ASP A 38 6.12 -30.92 16.78
CA ASP A 38 5.90 -32.14 15.99
C ASP A 38 6.17 -31.94 14.49
N GLU A 39 6.17 -30.66 14.01
CA GLU A 39 6.46 -30.26 12.65
C GLU A 39 7.08 -28.84 12.58
N ALA A 40 7.55 -28.42 11.41
CA ALA A 40 8.28 -27.17 11.16
C ALA A 40 7.41 -25.91 11.23
N VAL A 41 6.10 -26.02 11.36
CA VAL A 41 5.20 -24.90 11.59
C VAL A 41 4.22 -25.18 12.72
N VAL A 42 3.83 -24.11 13.41
CA VAL A 42 2.76 -24.08 14.40
C VAL A 42 1.66 -23.18 13.84
N SER A 43 0.41 -23.64 13.93
CA SER A 43 -0.74 -22.91 13.44
C SER A 43 -1.86 -22.81 14.48
N GLY A 44 -2.65 -21.76 14.40
CA GLY A 44 -3.72 -21.58 15.36
C GLY A 44 -4.42 -20.23 15.24
N SER A 45 -5.23 -19.94 16.25
CA SER A 45 -5.84 -18.61 16.43
C SER A 45 -5.61 -18.09 17.83
N GLY A 46 -5.55 -16.77 17.96
CA GLY A 46 -5.41 -16.07 19.23
C GLY A 46 -6.03 -14.68 19.15
N VAL A 47 -5.85 -13.91 20.20
CA VAL A 47 -6.33 -12.53 20.26
C VAL A 47 -5.13 -11.59 20.23
N LEU A 48 -5.15 -10.61 19.34
CA LEU A 48 -4.17 -9.54 19.24
C LEU A 48 -4.88 -8.21 19.50
N ARG A 49 -4.60 -7.58 20.61
CA ARG A 49 -5.22 -6.31 21.06
C ARG A 49 -6.75 -6.31 20.88
N GLY A 50 -7.38 -7.38 21.38
CA GLY A 50 -8.83 -7.56 21.34
C GLY A 50 -9.39 -8.11 20.02
N ARG A 51 -8.57 -8.25 18.97
CA ARG A 51 -8.98 -8.80 17.67
C ARG A 51 -8.58 -10.26 17.53
N ARG A 52 -9.51 -11.10 17.16
CA ARG A 52 -9.22 -12.51 16.84
C ARG A 52 -8.45 -12.59 15.51
N VAL A 53 -7.33 -13.32 15.51
CA VAL A 53 -6.45 -13.50 14.35
C VAL A 53 -6.06 -14.97 14.21
N ALA A 54 -5.86 -15.41 12.98
CA ALA A 54 -5.21 -16.68 12.66
C ALA A 54 -3.71 -16.46 12.46
N PHE A 55 -2.90 -17.49 12.71
CA PHE A 55 -1.47 -17.40 12.47
C PHE A 55 -0.87 -18.72 11.97
N VAL A 56 0.25 -18.60 11.25
CA VAL A 56 1.17 -19.67 10.86
C VAL A 56 2.58 -19.20 11.15
N VAL A 57 3.29 -19.89 12.04
CA VAL A 57 4.64 -19.51 12.50
C VAL A 57 5.59 -20.67 12.27
N SER A 58 6.72 -20.44 11.60
CA SER A 58 7.75 -21.46 11.41
C SER A 58 8.59 -21.68 12.68
N GLU A 59 8.97 -22.93 12.94
CA GLU A 59 9.98 -23.33 13.92
C GLU A 59 11.28 -23.72 13.20
N PHE A 60 12.26 -22.83 13.18
CA PHE A 60 13.50 -23.03 12.43
C PHE A 60 14.33 -24.19 12.97
N ARG A 61 14.27 -24.49 14.30
CA ARG A 61 15.01 -25.62 14.89
C ARG A 61 14.49 -26.98 14.40
N PHE A 62 13.26 -27.01 13.84
CA PHE A 62 12.75 -28.20 13.19
C PHE A 62 13.20 -28.25 11.74
N LEU A 63 14.26 -29.01 11.45
CA LEU A 63 14.85 -29.22 10.11
C LEU A 63 15.03 -27.92 9.31
N ALA A 64 15.56 -26.87 9.97
CA ALA A 64 15.75 -25.53 9.41
C ALA A 64 14.42 -24.89 8.90
N GLY A 65 13.28 -25.17 9.53
CA GLY A 65 11.97 -24.65 9.13
C GLY A 65 11.55 -25.08 7.71
N SER A 66 12.12 -26.17 7.20
CA SER A 66 11.89 -26.60 5.82
C SER A 66 10.50 -27.17 5.61
N ILE A 67 9.92 -26.88 4.45
CA ILE A 67 8.57 -27.27 4.09
C ILE A 67 8.59 -28.66 3.47
N GLY A 68 8.05 -29.63 4.19
CA GLY A 68 7.72 -30.98 3.75
C GLY A 68 6.23 -31.13 3.45
N LEU A 69 5.78 -32.35 3.12
CA LEU A 69 4.38 -32.66 2.82
C LEU A 69 3.48 -32.34 4.02
N ALA A 70 3.83 -32.85 5.22
CA ALA A 70 3.06 -32.63 6.44
C ALA A 70 3.04 -31.14 6.85
N THR A 71 4.16 -30.42 6.67
CA THR A 71 4.22 -28.97 6.90
C THR A 71 3.26 -28.24 5.97
N ALA A 72 3.27 -28.59 4.68
CA ALA A 72 2.43 -27.97 3.66
C ALA A 72 0.93 -28.23 3.93
N ASP A 73 0.56 -29.46 4.29
CA ASP A 73 -0.80 -29.81 4.68
C ASP A 73 -1.29 -28.95 5.85
N ARG A 74 -0.47 -28.77 6.89
CA ARG A 74 -0.77 -27.94 8.05
C ARG A 74 -0.96 -26.47 7.67
N ILE A 75 -0.07 -25.91 6.84
CA ILE A 75 -0.20 -24.54 6.35
C ILE A 75 -1.49 -24.36 5.57
N VAL A 76 -1.77 -25.23 4.61
CA VAL A 76 -2.98 -25.15 3.77
C VAL A 76 -4.23 -25.25 4.64
N ALA A 77 -4.31 -26.24 5.54
CA ALA A 77 -5.45 -26.41 6.44
C ALA A 77 -5.68 -25.17 7.36
N ALA A 78 -4.59 -24.56 7.83
CA ALA A 78 -4.68 -23.35 8.64
C ALA A 78 -5.19 -22.14 7.82
N VAL A 79 -4.72 -21.97 6.59
CA VAL A 79 -5.17 -20.89 5.69
C VAL A 79 -6.64 -21.09 5.31
N GLU A 80 -7.04 -22.31 4.94
CA GLU A 80 -8.43 -22.64 4.60
C GLU A 80 -9.37 -22.41 5.79
N ARG A 81 -8.95 -22.79 6.99
CA ARG A 81 -9.71 -22.56 8.21
C ARG A 81 -9.82 -21.07 8.54
N ALA A 82 -8.72 -20.32 8.43
CA ALA A 82 -8.74 -18.87 8.62
C ALA A 82 -9.73 -18.20 7.64
N THR A 83 -9.77 -18.67 6.39
CA THR A 83 -10.69 -18.20 5.36
C THR A 83 -12.14 -18.52 5.72
N ALA A 84 -12.42 -19.76 6.13
CA ALA A 84 -13.78 -20.19 6.52
C ALA A 84 -14.29 -19.45 7.77
N GLU A 85 -13.39 -19.13 8.72
CA GLU A 85 -13.74 -18.39 9.94
C GLU A 85 -13.71 -16.86 9.75
N GLY A 86 -13.37 -16.34 8.54
CA GLY A 86 -13.30 -14.91 8.24
C GLY A 86 -12.23 -14.16 9.02
N LEU A 87 -11.13 -14.79 9.37
CA LEU A 87 -10.07 -14.24 10.21
C LEU A 87 -8.94 -13.64 9.37
N PRO A 88 -8.35 -12.50 9.76
CA PRO A 88 -7.08 -12.07 9.19
C PRO A 88 -5.98 -13.10 9.53
N LEU A 89 -5.09 -13.36 8.58
CA LEU A 89 -4.02 -14.34 8.71
C LEU A 89 -2.65 -13.65 8.84
N LEU A 90 -1.92 -14.04 9.89
CA LEU A 90 -0.56 -13.60 10.17
C LEU A 90 0.41 -14.74 9.90
N ALA A 91 1.32 -14.56 8.95
CA ALA A 91 2.37 -15.52 8.64
C ALA A 91 3.73 -15.04 9.14
N ALA A 92 4.45 -15.88 9.86
CA ALA A 92 5.80 -15.57 10.36
C ALA A 92 6.80 -16.66 9.94
N PRO A 93 7.14 -16.73 8.63
CA PRO A 93 8.09 -17.71 8.13
C PRO A 93 9.52 -17.48 8.65
N SER A 94 10.20 -18.59 8.94
CA SER A 94 11.64 -18.70 9.09
C SER A 94 12.05 -20.06 8.54
N SER A 95 12.69 -20.10 7.37
CA SER A 95 12.83 -21.36 6.62
C SER A 95 14.03 -21.34 5.67
N GLY A 96 14.67 -22.50 5.57
CA GLY A 96 15.66 -22.79 4.53
C GLY A 96 15.05 -23.17 3.16
N GLY A 97 13.71 -23.24 3.05
CA GLY A 97 13.01 -23.58 1.81
C GLY A 97 12.38 -24.98 1.83
N THR A 98 12.46 -25.70 0.72
CA THR A 98 11.90 -27.03 0.55
C THR A 98 12.65 -28.07 1.37
N ARG A 99 11.95 -29.04 1.97
CA ARG A 99 12.52 -30.20 2.65
C ARG A 99 13.13 -31.17 1.65
N MET A 100 14.45 -31.14 1.54
CA MET A 100 15.19 -31.87 0.49
C MET A 100 15.01 -33.39 0.59
N GLN A 101 14.77 -33.94 1.80
CA GLN A 101 14.52 -35.36 2.02
C GLN A 101 13.25 -35.88 1.32
N GLU A 102 12.28 -35.00 1.08
CA GLU A 102 11.02 -35.31 0.41
C GLU A 102 11.02 -34.88 -1.08
N GLY A 103 12.07 -34.25 -1.54
CA GLY A 103 12.35 -33.98 -2.96
C GLY A 103 11.27 -33.18 -3.68
N THR A 104 10.95 -33.58 -4.91
CA THR A 104 10.00 -32.89 -5.79
C THR A 104 8.58 -32.83 -5.20
N ALA A 105 8.16 -33.86 -4.47
CA ALA A 105 6.85 -33.89 -3.83
C ALA A 105 6.65 -32.74 -2.84
N ALA A 106 7.67 -32.42 -2.03
CA ALA A 106 7.67 -31.27 -1.15
C ALA A 106 7.80 -29.95 -1.91
N PHE A 107 8.63 -29.91 -2.96
CA PHE A 107 8.84 -28.69 -3.76
C PHE A 107 7.53 -28.15 -4.38
N VAL A 108 6.73 -29.02 -4.98
CA VAL A 108 5.48 -28.61 -5.65
C VAL A 108 4.40 -28.15 -4.67
N GLN A 109 4.54 -28.44 -3.37
CA GLN A 109 3.60 -27.95 -2.35
C GLN A 109 3.57 -26.42 -2.22
N MET A 110 4.63 -25.73 -2.64
CA MET A 110 4.64 -24.26 -2.65
C MET A 110 3.51 -23.69 -3.52
N ALA A 111 3.17 -24.34 -4.64
CA ALA A 111 2.04 -23.94 -5.47
C ALA A 111 0.69 -24.12 -4.77
N ARG A 112 0.54 -25.21 -4.00
CA ARG A 112 -0.69 -25.48 -3.23
C ARG A 112 -0.87 -24.49 -2.08
N ILE A 113 0.20 -24.16 -1.37
CA ILE A 113 0.18 -23.13 -0.32
C ILE A 113 -0.16 -21.77 -0.93
N ALA A 114 0.48 -21.40 -2.04
CA ALA A 114 0.20 -20.15 -2.74
C ALA A 114 -1.28 -20.07 -3.19
N ALA A 115 -1.85 -21.15 -3.69
CA ALA A 115 -3.26 -21.21 -4.08
C ALA A 115 -4.20 -20.98 -2.89
N ALA A 116 -3.93 -21.58 -1.73
CA ALA A 116 -4.72 -21.36 -0.50
C ALA A 116 -4.63 -19.90 -0.04
N VAL A 117 -3.43 -19.30 -0.03
CA VAL A 117 -3.24 -17.88 0.30
C VAL A 117 -3.99 -16.98 -0.66
N MET A 118 -3.94 -17.26 -1.98
CA MET A 118 -4.68 -16.46 -2.96
C MET A 118 -6.20 -16.59 -2.81
N ALA A 119 -6.71 -17.77 -2.43
CA ALA A 119 -8.12 -17.95 -2.09
C ALA A 119 -8.52 -17.13 -0.86
N HIS A 120 -7.68 -17.09 0.17
CA HIS A 120 -7.87 -16.27 1.36
C HIS A 120 -7.93 -14.76 1.01
N ARG A 121 -7.01 -14.28 0.18
CA ARG A 121 -7.00 -12.89 -0.31
C ARG A 121 -8.22 -12.57 -1.17
N ALA A 122 -8.61 -13.49 -2.06
CA ALA A 122 -9.80 -13.34 -2.90
C ALA A 122 -11.11 -13.28 -2.09
N ALA A 123 -11.12 -13.83 -0.87
CA ALA A 123 -12.22 -13.66 0.07
C ALA A 123 -12.25 -12.27 0.76
N GLY A 124 -11.36 -11.35 0.39
CA GLY A 124 -11.26 -10.00 0.96
C GLY A 124 -10.69 -9.99 2.38
N LEU A 125 -9.91 -11.00 2.75
CA LEU A 125 -9.34 -11.15 4.08
C LEU A 125 -7.88 -10.72 4.13
N PRO A 126 -7.45 -9.96 5.15
CA PRO A 126 -6.07 -9.52 5.29
C PRO A 126 -5.10 -10.67 5.47
N TYR A 127 -4.02 -10.66 4.68
CA TYR A 127 -2.87 -11.54 4.81
C TYR A 127 -1.62 -10.71 5.06
N LEU A 128 -1.03 -10.81 6.26
CA LEU A 128 0.16 -10.07 6.68
C LEU A 128 1.31 -11.05 6.88
N VAL A 129 2.50 -10.64 6.44
CA VAL A 129 3.71 -11.46 6.53
C VAL A 129 4.79 -10.75 7.34
N TYR A 130 5.39 -11.47 8.27
CA TYR A 130 6.57 -11.05 9.02
C TYR A 130 7.73 -12.02 8.77
N LEU A 131 8.63 -11.63 7.88
CA LEU A 131 9.79 -12.45 7.48
C LEU A 131 10.83 -12.47 8.60
N ARG A 132 11.05 -13.63 9.19
CA ARG A 132 12.02 -13.84 10.27
C ARG A 132 13.33 -14.35 9.71
N HIS A 133 14.39 -14.23 10.53
CA HIS A 133 15.71 -14.75 10.17
C HIS A 133 15.79 -16.29 10.29
N PRO A 134 16.33 -17.01 9.29
CA PRO A 134 16.41 -16.65 7.88
C PRO A 134 15.14 -17.06 7.14
N THR A 135 14.77 -16.36 6.07
CA THR A 135 13.70 -16.79 5.16
C THR A 135 14.21 -16.87 3.73
N THR A 136 14.39 -18.09 3.22
CA THR A 136 15.02 -18.33 1.92
C THR A 136 14.24 -19.33 1.05
N GLY A 137 14.65 -19.45 -0.20
CA GLY A 137 14.17 -20.46 -1.16
C GLY A 137 12.70 -20.34 -1.49
N GLY A 138 12.05 -21.48 -1.64
CA GLY A 138 10.66 -21.59 -2.05
C GLY A 138 9.65 -20.89 -1.14
N VAL A 139 9.98 -20.68 0.14
CA VAL A 139 9.12 -19.98 1.09
C VAL A 139 9.06 -18.49 0.76
N PHE A 140 10.21 -17.84 0.55
CA PHE A 140 10.22 -16.44 0.10
C PHE A 140 9.64 -16.28 -1.31
N ALA A 141 9.88 -17.25 -2.19
CA ALA A 141 9.34 -17.25 -3.55
C ALA A 141 7.86 -17.66 -3.67
N SER A 142 7.15 -17.82 -2.55
CA SER A 142 5.73 -18.18 -2.53
C SER A 142 4.97 -17.41 -1.45
N TRP A 143 4.46 -18.06 -0.43
CA TRP A 143 3.62 -17.44 0.60
C TRP A 143 4.32 -16.36 1.42
N GLY A 144 5.65 -16.36 1.51
CA GLY A 144 6.41 -15.29 2.17
C GLY A 144 6.37 -13.93 1.47
N SER A 145 6.03 -13.88 0.15
CA SER A 145 6.00 -12.65 -0.66
C SER A 145 4.57 -12.25 -1.09
N LEU A 146 3.55 -12.96 -0.64
CA LEU A 146 2.15 -12.72 -1.05
C LEU A 146 1.37 -11.88 -0.04
N GLY A 147 2.01 -11.23 0.93
CA GLY A 147 1.35 -10.37 1.92
C GLY A 147 0.73 -9.12 1.31
N HIS A 148 -0.42 -8.68 1.83
CA HIS A 148 -0.91 -7.31 1.61
C HIS A 148 0.05 -6.29 2.25
N VAL A 149 0.58 -6.66 3.42
CA VAL A 149 1.66 -5.97 4.12
C VAL A 149 2.73 -6.99 4.46
N THR A 150 3.99 -6.69 4.12
CA THR A 150 5.14 -7.54 4.39
C THR A 150 6.20 -6.77 5.16
N ALA A 151 6.42 -7.15 6.41
CA ALA A 151 7.48 -6.63 7.24
C ALA A 151 8.56 -7.70 7.49
N ALA A 152 9.71 -7.30 7.99
CA ALA A 152 10.78 -8.22 8.32
C ALA A 152 11.44 -7.90 9.67
N GLU A 153 12.05 -8.93 10.25
CA GLU A 153 12.89 -8.82 11.44
C GLU A 153 14.20 -8.04 11.12
N PRO A 154 14.65 -7.12 11.97
CA PRO A 154 15.88 -6.39 11.75
C PRO A 154 17.09 -7.32 11.52
N GLY A 155 17.89 -7.03 10.49
CA GLY A 155 19.06 -7.81 10.12
C GLY A 155 18.75 -9.21 9.56
N ALA A 156 17.49 -9.56 9.31
CA ALA A 156 17.12 -10.87 8.81
C ALA A 156 17.73 -11.16 7.43
N LEU A 157 18.29 -12.35 7.28
CA LEU A 157 18.67 -12.90 5.99
C LEU A 157 17.41 -13.32 5.23
N ILE A 158 17.16 -12.64 4.12
CA ILE A 158 15.99 -12.88 3.27
C ILE A 158 16.45 -12.93 1.81
N GLY A 159 16.11 -13.99 1.10
CA GLY A 159 16.48 -14.11 -0.30
C GLY A 159 16.01 -15.40 -0.94
N PHE A 160 16.06 -15.48 -2.27
CA PHE A 160 15.69 -16.69 -2.98
C PHE A 160 16.76 -17.79 -2.81
N LEU A 161 18.03 -17.46 -3.01
CA LEU A 161 19.13 -18.42 -2.91
C LEU A 161 19.86 -18.27 -1.58
N GLY A 162 19.91 -19.36 -0.79
CA GLY A 162 20.68 -19.34 0.46
C GLY A 162 22.18 -19.13 0.17
N PRO A 163 22.91 -18.31 0.98
CA PRO A 163 24.31 -17.98 0.73
C PRO A 163 25.23 -19.19 0.59
N ARG A 164 25.02 -20.23 1.39
CA ARG A 164 25.79 -21.49 1.30
C ARG A 164 25.61 -22.23 -0.02
N VAL A 165 24.41 -22.17 -0.60
CA VAL A 165 24.12 -22.80 -1.89
C VAL A 165 24.80 -22.01 -3.00
N TYR A 166 24.76 -20.69 -2.93
CA TYR A 166 25.47 -19.82 -3.87
C TYR A 166 26.99 -20.08 -3.85
N GLU A 167 27.58 -20.07 -2.66
CA GLU A 167 29.01 -20.35 -2.48
C GLU A 167 29.40 -21.74 -3.01
N GLY A 168 28.56 -22.76 -2.74
CA GLY A 168 28.78 -24.12 -3.25
C GLY A 168 28.69 -24.25 -4.77
N LEU A 169 27.87 -23.42 -5.41
CA LEU A 169 27.68 -23.45 -6.87
C LEU A 169 28.70 -22.60 -7.64
N TYR A 170 29.08 -21.45 -7.07
CA TYR A 170 29.90 -20.45 -7.77
C TYR A 170 31.31 -20.30 -7.21
N GLY A 171 31.60 -20.92 -6.05
CA GLY A 171 32.95 -20.90 -5.43
C GLY A 171 33.31 -19.58 -4.77
N GLU A 172 32.37 -18.66 -4.62
CA GLU A 172 32.57 -17.37 -3.99
C GLU A 172 31.41 -17.03 -3.07
N PRO A 173 31.61 -16.22 -2.00
CA PRO A 173 30.51 -15.83 -1.11
C PRO A 173 29.50 -14.92 -1.81
N PHE A 174 28.24 -15.02 -1.42
CA PHE A 174 27.21 -14.09 -1.91
C PHE A 174 27.54 -12.66 -1.46
N PRO A 175 27.34 -11.65 -2.33
CA PRO A 175 27.70 -10.26 -2.00
C PRO A 175 27.05 -9.81 -0.68
N PRO A 176 27.85 -9.28 0.27
CA PRO A 176 27.34 -8.88 1.59
C PRO A 176 26.34 -7.70 1.47
N GLY A 177 25.36 -7.67 2.37
CA GLY A 177 24.38 -6.60 2.45
C GLY A 177 23.22 -6.69 1.44
N VAL A 178 23.27 -7.59 0.45
CA VAL A 178 22.19 -7.71 -0.56
C VAL A 178 20.95 -8.38 0.03
N GLN A 179 21.11 -9.53 0.66
CA GLN A 179 20.01 -10.34 1.23
C GLN A 179 19.68 -9.96 2.68
N VAL A 180 19.67 -8.67 3.01
CA VAL A 180 19.39 -8.15 4.35
C VAL A 180 18.07 -7.37 4.33
N ALA A 181 17.27 -7.53 5.36
CA ALA A 181 15.93 -6.93 5.48
C ALA A 181 15.94 -5.42 5.16
N GLU A 182 16.90 -4.68 5.68
CA GLU A 182 17.05 -3.23 5.49
C GLU A 182 17.28 -2.86 4.02
N ASN A 183 18.12 -3.62 3.31
CA ASN A 183 18.35 -3.41 1.89
C ASN A 183 17.09 -3.72 1.06
N LEU A 184 16.42 -4.81 1.38
CA LEU A 184 15.19 -5.20 0.66
C LEU A 184 14.06 -4.17 0.88
N ALA A 185 13.96 -3.61 2.09
CA ALA A 185 13.04 -2.51 2.38
C ALA A 185 13.41 -1.24 1.59
N ALA A 186 14.68 -0.87 1.57
CA ALA A 186 15.18 0.27 0.79
C ALA A 186 14.93 0.11 -0.74
N LYS A 187 14.91 -1.13 -1.22
CA LYS A 187 14.56 -1.47 -2.61
C LYS A 187 13.06 -1.60 -2.87
N GLY A 188 12.20 -1.39 -1.87
CA GLY A 188 10.76 -1.48 -2.02
C GLY A 188 10.21 -2.90 -2.23
N LEU A 189 10.93 -3.91 -1.75
CA LEU A 189 10.47 -5.31 -1.70
C LEU A 189 9.68 -5.60 -0.43
N LEU A 190 9.95 -4.88 0.66
CA LEU A 190 9.31 -4.98 1.96
C LEU A 190 8.72 -3.63 2.35
N ASP A 191 7.65 -3.65 3.13
CA ASP A 191 7.00 -2.44 3.64
C ASP A 191 7.74 -1.82 4.82
N ALA A 192 8.29 -2.66 5.70
CA ALA A 192 8.99 -2.18 6.88
C ALA A 192 9.98 -3.22 7.44
N VAL A 193 10.95 -2.73 8.22
CA VAL A 193 11.76 -3.54 9.14
C VAL A 193 11.28 -3.22 10.54
N VAL A 194 10.82 -4.22 11.30
CA VAL A 194 10.13 -4.05 12.57
C VAL A 194 10.69 -5.00 13.61
N GLY A 195 11.11 -4.48 14.77
CA GLY A 195 11.52 -5.30 15.91
C GLY A 195 10.36 -6.08 16.51
N ILE A 196 10.66 -7.20 17.14
CA ILE A 196 9.63 -8.10 17.73
C ILE A 196 8.78 -7.39 18.80
N ASP A 197 9.36 -6.45 19.54
CA ASP A 197 8.68 -5.70 20.59
C ASP A 197 7.62 -4.74 20.04
N ASP A 198 7.84 -4.20 18.84
CA ASP A 198 6.93 -3.27 18.18
C ASP A 198 5.90 -3.97 17.28
N LEU A 199 6.16 -5.25 16.94
CA LEU A 199 5.40 -6.01 15.95
C LEU A 199 3.90 -6.06 16.27
N ALA A 200 3.54 -6.26 17.53
CA ALA A 200 2.13 -6.31 17.96
C ALA A 200 1.42 -4.97 17.70
N GLY A 201 2.11 -3.85 17.96
CA GLY A 201 1.60 -2.51 17.73
C GLY A 201 1.36 -2.20 16.26
N VAL A 202 2.38 -2.44 15.44
CA VAL A 202 2.34 -2.20 13.99
C VAL A 202 1.29 -3.09 13.31
N THR A 203 1.25 -4.38 13.68
CA THR A 203 0.26 -5.32 13.13
C THR A 203 -1.17 -4.90 13.49
N SER A 204 -1.42 -4.52 14.75
CA SER A 204 -2.74 -4.06 15.17
C SER A 204 -3.16 -2.80 14.42
N ALA A 205 -2.28 -1.81 14.28
CA ALA A 205 -2.57 -0.58 13.55
C ALA A 205 -2.95 -0.84 12.08
N ALA A 206 -2.22 -1.75 11.42
CA ALA A 206 -2.57 -2.17 10.06
C ALA A 206 -3.94 -2.88 10.02
N LEU A 207 -4.21 -3.81 10.94
CA LEU A 207 -5.48 -4.54 11.00
C LEU A 207 -6.66 -3.64 11.37
N ASP A 208 -6.44 -2.56 12.12
CA ASP A 208 -7.49 -1.57 12.45
C ASP A 208 -7.98 -0.81 11.21
N VAL A 209 -7.17 -0.76 10.16
CA VAL A 209 -7.59 -0.26 8.84
C VAL A 209 -8.11 -1.40 7.96
N LEU A 210 -7.33 -2.46 7.80
CA LEU A 210 -7.60 -3.54 6.84
C LEU A 210 -8.89 -4.33 7.15
N CYS A 211 -9.26 -4.44 8.43
CA CYS A 211 -10.47 -5.16 8.87
C CYS A 211 -11.67 -4.23 9.11
N ALA A 212 -11.50 -2.92 9.01
CA ALA A 212 -12.58 -1.98 9.24
C ALA A 212 -13.42 -1.79 7.97
N ARG A 213 -14.61 -1.23 8.16
CA ARG A 213 -15.49 -0.80 7.05
C ARG A 213 -15.87 0.66 7.29
N PRO A 214 -16.00 1.47 6.23
CA PRO A 214 -16.47 2.83 6.36
C PRO A 214 -17.86 2.86 7.00
N PRO A 215 -18.20 3.92 7.76
CA PRO A 215 -19.55 4.14 8.24
C PRO A 215 -20.53 4.19 7.08
N ALA A 216 -21.71 3.60 7.26
CA ALA A 216 -22.76 3.61 6.23
C ALA A 216 -23.41 4.98 6.03
N ALA A 217 -23.27 5.87 7.02
CA ALA A 217 -23.77 7.23 7.00
C ALA A 217 -22.72 8.21 7.53
N VAL A 218 -22.84 9.46 7.11
CA VAL A 218 -21.99 10.55 7.60
C VAL A 218 -22.29 10.77 9.09
N PRO A 219 -21.25 10.81 9.98
CA PRO A 219 -21.46 11.18 11.37
C PRO A 219 -22.02 12.62 11.50
N ASP A 220 -22.94 12.84 12.42
CA ASP A 220 -23.64 14.12 12.57
C ASP A 220 -22.72 15.28 12.99
N ASP A 221 -21.61 14.96 13.64
CA ASP A 221 -20.59 15.91 14.12
C ASP A 221 -19.57 16.33 13.05
N VAL A 222 -19.59 15.71 11.87
CA VAL A 222 -18.67 16.05 10.77
C VAL A 222 -19.24 17.21 9.93
N PRO A 223 -18.62 18.39 9.92
CA PRO A 223 -19.14 19.54 9.21
C PRO A 223 -19.13 19.30 7.68
N PRO A 224 -20.10 19.85 6.93
CA PRO A 224 -20.10 19.74 5.48
C PRO A 224 -18.87 20.42 4.87
N ALA A 225 -18.31 19.82 3.82
CA ALA A 225 -17.37 20.52 2.95
C ALA A 225 -18.12 21.69 2.31
N LYS A 226 -17.72 22.94 2.66
CA LYS A 226 -18.42 24.13 2.16
C LYS A 226 -17.90 24.47 0.75
N ALA A 227 -18.77 24.38 -0.23
CA ALA A 227 -18.55 24.98 -1.55
C ALA A 227 -18.81 26.50 -1.47
N ASP A 228 -17.95 27.26 -0.79
CA ASP A 228 -18.05 28.72 -0.80
C ASP A 228 -17.16 29.31 -1.90
N VAL A 229 -17.79 29.68 -3.00
CA VAL A 229 -17.16 30.37 -4.16
C VAL A 229 -17.34 31.87 -4.12
N SER A 230 -17.71 32.46 -2.97
CA SER A 230 -18.09 33.87 -2.85
C SER A 230 -16.96 34.87 -3.12
N GLU A 231 -15.71 34.44 -3.08
CA GLU A 231 -14.56 35.27 -3.47
C GLU A 231 -13.92 34.74 -4.73
N ASP A 232 -13.87 35.57 -5.77
CA ASP A 232 -13.18 35.28 -7.03
C ASP A 232 -11.68 35.61 -6.91
N VAL A 233 -10.88 34.64 -6.47
CA VAL A 233 -9.43 34.79 -6.37
C VAL A 233 -8.82 34.60 -7.77
N PRO A 234 -7.96 35.54 -8.25
CA PRO A 234 -7.31 35.40 -9.54
C PRO A 234 -6.52 34.07 -9.67
N ALA A 235 -6.52 33.48 -10.85
CA ALA A 235 -5.86 32.19 -11.09
C ALA A 235 -4.37 32.21 -10.70
N TRP A 236 -3.67 33.28 -11.08
CA TRP A 236 -2.24 33.42 -10.78
C TRP A 236 -1.95 33.56 -9.28
N GLU A 237 -2.84 34.21 -8.53
CA GLU A 237 -2.74 34.30 -7.07
C GLU A 237 -2.95 32.91 -6.43
N SER A 238 -3.96 32.16 -6.84
CA SER A 238 -4.19 30.79 -6.34
C SER A 238 -3.00 29.88 -6.63
N ILE A 239 -2.41 29.98 -7.83
CA ILE A 239 -1.19 29.25 -8.18
C ILE A 239 -0.03 29.65 -7.28
N GLY A 240 0.18 30.94 -7.05
CA GLY A 240 1.21 31.45 -6.13
C GLY A 240 1.06 30.91 -4.71
N ARG A 241 -0.17 30.91 -4.19
CA ARG A 241 -0.47 30.37 -2.83
C ARG A 241 -0.25 28.86 -2.78
N SER A 242 -0.67 28.10 -3.83
CA SER A 242 -0.44 26.65 -3.87
C SER A 242 1.04 26.27 -3.93
N ARG A 243 1.87 27.15 -4.47
CA ARG A 243 3.32 26.97 -4.61
C ARG A 243 4.13 27.38 -3.40
N ARG A 244 3.52 27.90 -2.36
CA ARG A 244 4.23 28.25 -1.12
C ARG A 244 5.02 27.03 -0.60
N PRO A 245 6.31 27.19 -0.20
CA PRO A 245 7.14 26.07 0.25
C PRO A 245 6.68 25.48 1.58
N ASP A 246 6.03 26.29 2.43
CA ASP A 246 5.50 25.96 3.74
C ASP A 246 4.07 25.39 3.71
N ARG A 247 3.45 25.30 2.51
CA ARG A 247 2.13 24.72 2.35
C ARG A 247 2.12 23.22 2.69
N PRO A 248 1.14 22.75 3.50
CA PRO A 248 1.02 21.33 3.87
C PRO A 248 0.71 20.46 2.64
N GLY A 249 1.31 19.28 2.60
CA GLY A 249 1.08 18.25 1.61
C GLY A 249 0.47 16.97 2.22
N VAL A 250 0.58 15.85 1.50
CA VAL A 250 0.01 14.57 1.95
C VAL A 250 0.58 14.08 3.28
N ARG A 251 1.85 14.37 3.58
CA ARG A 251 2.47 14.00 4.87
C ARG A 251 1.82 14.72 6.04
N GLU A 252 1.62 16.02 5.91
CA GLU A 252 0.97 16.84 6.93
C GLU A 252 -0.52 16.48 7.06
N LEU A 253 -1.20 16.20 5.94
CA LEU A 253 -2.58 15.71 5.95
C LEU A 253 -2.71 14.41 6.77
N LEU A 254 -1.82 13.45 6.56
CA LEU A 254 -1.81 12.22 7.34
C LEU A 254 -1.42 12.46 8.81
N ARG A 255 -0.41 13.31 9.06
CA ARG A 255 0.09 13.58 10.41
C ARG A 255 -0.95 14.24 11.30
N TYR A 256 -1.68 15.22 10.78
CA TYR A 256 -2.60 16.04 11.59
C TYR A 256 -4.06 15.60 11.48
N GLY A 257 -4.40 14.90 10.40
CA GLY A 257 -5.79 14.57 10.10
C GLY A 257 -6.15 13.09 10.17
N ALA A 258 -5.16 12.19 10.15
CA ALA A 258 -5.41 10.75 10.15
C ALA A 258 -4.93 10.06 11.43
N THR A 259 -5.51 8.89 11.68
CA THR A 259 -5.11 7.96 12.74
C THR A 259 -4.77 6.60 12.13
N HIS A 260 -4.14 5.72 12.91
CA HIS A 260 -3.75 4.36 12.47
C HIS A 260 -2.97 4.37 11.14
N VAL A 261 -2.09 5.36 10.96
CA VAL A 261 -1.30 5.48 9.73
C VAL A 261 -0.23 4.39 9.70
N THR A 262 -0.30 3.54 8.69
CA THR A 262 0.72 2.50 8.42
C THR A 262 1.29 2.76 7.03
N PRO A 263 2.49 3.36 6.91
CA PRO A 263 3.15 3.54 5.64
C PRO A 263 3.48 2.20 4.99
N LEU A 264 3.31 2.12 3.68
CA LEU A 264 3.70 0.98 2.86
C LEU A 264 4.78 1.42 1.89
N SER A 265 5.82 0.61 1.72
CA SER A 265 7.00 0.96 0.92
C SER A 265 7.05 0.25 -0.41
N GLY A 266 7.31 1.03 -1.46
CA GLY A 266 7.61 0.52 -2.80
C GLY A 266 6.52 -0.31 -3.46
N THR A 267 6.91 -0.93 -4.57
CA THR A 267 6.02 -1.74 -5.40
C THR A 267 5.77 -3.15 -4.86
N GLY A 268 6.59 -3.62 -3.91
CA GLY A 268 6.70 -5.03 -3.54
C GLY A 268 7.48 -5.88 -4.58
N GLN A 269 8.04 -5.24 -5.62
CA GLN A 269 8.71 -5.89 -6.75
C GLN A 269 10.13 -5.35 -7.03
N GLY A 270 10.70 -4.62 -6.08
CA GLY A 270 12.07 -4.12 -6.16
C GLY A 270 12.22 -2.69 -6.66
N GLU A 271 11.14 -1.89 -6.60
CA GLU A 271 11.18 -0.47 -6.97
C GLU A 271 10.55 0.38 -5.85
N ALA A 272 11.11 1.55 -5.60
CA ALA A 272 10.59 2.57 -4.70
C ALA A 272 10.71 3.95 -5.34
N ASP A 273 9.80 4.85 -5.01
CA ASP A 273 9.80 6.23 -5.49
C ASP A 273 9.39 7.16 -4.35
N PRO A 274 10.30 8.00 -3.85
CA PRO A 274 10.00 8.93 -2.77
C PRO A 274 8.98 10.02 -3.15
N GLY A 275 8.75 10.26 -4.45
CA GLY A 275 7.78 11.23 -4.97
C GLY A 275 6.34 10.82 -4.76
N LEU A 276 6.09 9.55 -4.33
CA LEU A 276 4.76 9.04 -4.01
C LEU A 276 4.73 8.34 -2.64
N LEU A 277 3.68 8.60 -1.88
CA LEU A 277 3.39 7.97 -0.61
C LEU A 277 2.22 6.98 -0.77
N LEU A 278 2.39 5.77 -0.25
CA LEU A 278 1.34 4.78 -0.08
C LEU A 278 1.18 4.49 1.42
N ALA A 279 -0.05 4.51 1.92
CA ALA A 279 -0.31 4.20 3.33
C ALA A 279 -1.71 3.59 3.53
N LEU A 280 -1.86 2.85 4.62
CA LEU A 280 -3.15 2.58 5.24
C LEU A 280 -3.41 3.69 6.25
N ALA A 281 -4.65 4.19 6.32
CA ALA A 281 -4.99 5.26 7.26
C ALA A 281 -6.48 5.24 7.62
N ARG A 282 -6.82 5.96 8.69
CA ARG A 282 -8.21 6.29 9.02
C ARG A 282 -8.37 7.79 9.13
N PHE A 283 -9.37 8.33 8.45
CA PHE A 283 -9.85 9.69 8.68
C PHE A 283 -11.11 9.58 9.55
N GLY A 284 -10.96 9.96 10.83
CA GLY A 284 -12.00 9.71 11.82
C GLY A 284 -12.39 8.23 11.89
N ALA A 285 -13.65 7.90 11.57
CA ALA A 285 -14.16 6.53 11.53
C ALA A 285 -13.91 5.81 10.19
N ALA A 286 -13.51 6.51 9.12
CA ALA A 286 -13.40 5.96 7.78
C ALA A 286 -12.00 5.37 7.49
N PRO A 287 -11.85 4.04 7.33
CA PRO A 287 -10.61 3.40 6.90
C PRO A 287 -10.42 3.58 5.39
N CYS A 288 -9.18 3.72 4.93
CA CYS A 288 -8.86 3.83 3.52
C CYS A 288 -7.42 3.44 3.20
N VAL A 289 -7.18 3.18 1.92
CA VAL A 289 -5.85 3.19 1.32
C VAL A 289 -5.58 4.61 0.79
N VAL A 290 -4.45 5.20 1.15
CA VAL A 290 -4.04 6.53 0.68
C VAL A 290 -2.89 6.39 -0.31
N VAL A 291 -3.05 6.98 -1.48
CA VAL A 291 -2.02 7.13 -2.52
C VAL A 291 -1.84 8.62 -2.79
N GLY A 292 -0.74 9.20 -2.36
CA GLY A 292 -0.55 10.64 -2.42
C GLY A 292 0.78 11.06 -3.04
N GLN A 293 0.74 12.07 -3.91
CA GLN A 293 1.93 12.70 -4.44
C GLN A 293 2.61 13.51 -3.34
N ASP A 294 3.87 13.18 -3.07
CA ASP A 294 4.63 13.80 -1.99
C ASP A 294 5.37 15.05 -2.49
N ARG A 295 4.72 16.20 -2.37
CA ARG A 295 5.29 17.49 -2.79
C ARG A 295 6.65 17.78 -2.15
N ARG A 296 6.86 17.37 -0.89
CA ARG A 296 8.11 17.61 -0.19
C ARG A 296 9.26 16.86 -0.84
N SER A 297 9.09 15.57 -1.09
CA SER A 297 10.10 14.75 -1.79
C SER A 297 10.34 15.26 -3.21
N GLN A 298 9.28 15.60 -3.95
CA GLN A 298 9.41 16.14 -5.32
C GLN A 298 10.21 17.44 -5.35
N ARG A 299 10.01 18.34 -4.39
CA ARG A 299 10.76 19.60 -4.29
C ARG A 299 12.21 19.43 -3.82
N THR A 300 12.54 18.32 -3.18
CA THR A 300 13.91 18.01 -2.74
C THR A 300 14.68 17.11 -3.72
N GLY A 301 14.26 17.06 -4.97
CA GLY A 301 15.00 16.38 -6.04
C GLY A 301 14.56 14.94 -6.33
N HIS A 302 13.37 14.54 -5.84
CA HIS A 302 12.78 13.23 -6.14
C HIS A 302 11.44 13.41 -6.86
N PRO A 303 11.43 13.88 -8.11
CA PRO A 303 10.22 14.03 -8.90
C PRO A 303 9.56 12.67 -9.14
N LEU A 304 8.24 12.66 -9.30
CA LEU A 304 7.48 11.44 -9.52
C LEU A 304 7.87 10.77 -10.84
N GLY A 305 8.30 9.52 -10.76
CA GLY A 305 8.69 8.68 -11.88
C GLY A 305 7.76 7.49 -12.13
N PRO A 306 8.12 6.60 -13.08
CA PRO A 306 7.36 5.39 -13.39
C PRO A 306 7.16 4.46 -12.18
N ALA A 307 8.19 4.33 -11.34
CA ALA A 307 8.13 3.50 -10.15
C ALA A 307 7.03 3.97 -9.17
N GLY A 308 6.89 5.31 -8.99
CA GLY A 308 5.83 5.88 -8.17
C GLY A 308 4.43 5.55 -8.69
N LEU A 309 4.22 5.59 -10.00
CA LEU A 309 2.96 5.17 -10.60
C LEU A 309 2.68 3.68 -10.41
N ARG A 310 3.71 2.82 -10.43
CA ARG A 310 3.56 1.39 -10.07
C ARG A 310 3.22 1.20 -8.60
N VAL A 311 3.77 2.01 -7.69
CA VAL A 311 3.37 2.05 -6.27
C VAL A 311 1.90 2.48 -6.14
N ALA A 312 1.46 3.48 -6.90
CA ALA A 312 0.05 3.89 -6.92
C ALA A 312 -0.87 2.71 -7.33
N ARG A 313 -0.52 1.98 -8.37
CA ARG A 313 -1.26 0.80 -8.83
C ARG A 313 -1.27 -0.33 -7.80
N ARG A 314 -0.20 -0.49 -6.99
CA ARG A 314 -0.23 -1.39 -5.83
C ARG A 314 -1.30 -0.96 -4.84
N GLY A 315 -1.41 0.32 -4.53
CA GLY A 315 -2.46 0.87 -3.66
C GLY A 315 -3.87 0.62 -4.21
N MET A 316 -4.07 0.79 -5.52
CA MET A 316 -5.34 0.49 -6.17
C MET A 316 -5.73 -0.99 -6.04
N ARG A 317 -4.79 -1.92 -6.28
CA ARG A 317 -5.04 -3.36 -6.09
C ARG A 317 -5.38 -3.70 -4.64
N LEU A 318 -4.66 -3.13 -3.69
CA LEU A 318 -4.90 -3.33 -2.26
C LEU A 318 -6.31 -2.88 -1.87
N ALA A 319 -6.74 -1.71 -2.33
CA ALA A 319 -8.08 -1.18 -2.10
C ALA A 319 -9.16 -2.09 -2.70
N ALA A 320 -8.96 -2.56 -3.94
CA ALA A 320 -9.90 -3.46 -4.61
C ALA A 320 -10.03 -4.82 -3.93
N GLU A 321 -8.91 -5.45 -3.58
CA GLU A 321 -8.89 -6.78 -2.96
C GLU A 321 -9.57 -6.79 -1.57
N LEU A 322 -9.39 -5.73 -0.80
CA LEU A 322 -9.93 -5.65 0.56
C LEU A 322 -11.27 -4.89 0.65
N GLY A 323 -11.75 -4.34 -0.46
CA GLY A 323 -12.97 -3.54 -0.49
C GLY A 323 -12.86 -2.25 0.33
N LEU A 324 -11.64 -1.70 0.46
CA LEU A 324 -11.39 -0.44 1.15
C LEU A 324 -11.50 0.74 0.18
N PRO A 325 -12.02 1.90 0.62
CA PRO A 325 -11.93 3.11 -0.18
C PRO A 325 -10.48 3.46 -0.52
N LEU A 326 -10.28 3.98 -1.73
CA LEU A 326 -9.01 4.57 -2.15
C LEU A 326 -9.11 6.09 -2.09
N VAL A 327 -8.21 6.72 -1.36
CA VAL A 327 -8.02 8.18 -1.37
C VAL A 327 -6.77 8.49 -2.19
N THR A 328 -6.93 9.17 -3.32
CA THR A 328 -5.81 9.72 -4.06
C THR A 328 -5.59 11.19 -3.68
N VAL A 329 -4.33 11.59 -3.47
CA VAL A 329 -3.97 12.98 -3.18
C VAL A 329 -3.10 13.50 -4.32
N VAL A 330 -3.61 14.50 -5.04
CA VAL A 330 -2.92 15.15 -6.16
C VAL A 330 -2.25 16.42 -5.68
N ASP A 331 -0.92 16.46 -5.75
CA ASP A 331 -0.10 17.63 -5.44
C ASP A 331 1.28 17.48 -6.10
N THR A 332 1.37 17.85 -7.37
CA THR A 332 2.57 17.64 -8.20
C THR A 332 2.80 18.75 -9.21
N PRO A 333 4.04 19.21 -9.36
CA PRO A 333 4.43 20.10 -10.46
C PRO A 333 4.51 19.37 -11.81
N GLY A 334 4.33 18.04 -11.84
CA GLY A 334 4.42 17.17 -13.00
C GLY A 334 5.30 15.95 -12.76
N ALA A 335 5.33 15.05 -13.73
CA ALA A 335 6.24 13.89 -13.70
C ALA A 335 7.68 14.31 -14.07
N VAL A 336 8.63 13.45 -13.68
CA VAL A 336 10.02 13.61 -14.11
C VAL A 336 10.15 13.53 -15.63
N LEU A 337 10.90 14.47 -16.20
CA LEU A 337 11.20 14.51 -17.63
C LEU A 337 12.68 14.13 -17.82
N SER A 338 12.96 12.86 -18.08
CA SER A 338 14.32 12.34 -18.29
C SER A 338 14.29 11.14 -19.22
N ALA A 339 15.46 10.77 -19.76
CA ALA A 339 15.61 9.58 -20.58
C ALA A 339 15.23 8.32 -19.79
N GLU A 340 15.66 8.21 -18.53
CA GLU A 340 15.37 7.07 -17.65
C GLU A 340 13.87 6.93 -17.40
N ALA A 341 13.13 8.04 -17.30
CA ALA A 341 11.69 7.99 -17.11
C ALA A 341 10.96 7.53 -18.38
N GLU A 342 11.38 8.00 -19.55
CA GLU A 342 10.84 7.56 -20.84
C GLU A 342 11.13 6.06 -21.08
N GLU A 343 12.37 5.64 -20.89
CA GLU A 343 12.79 4.23 -21.00
C GLU A 343 12.11 3.36 -19.94
N GLY A 344 11.86 3.91 -18.74
CA GLY A 344 11.09 3.30 -17.65
C GLY A 344 9.60 3.18 -17.93
N GLY A 345 9.11 3.74 -19.03
CA GLY A 345 7.73 3.62 -19.52
C GLY A 345 6.75 4.56 -18.84
N LEU A 346 7.15 5.79 -18.50
CA LEU A 346 6.32 6.79 -17.81
C LEU A 346 4.94 6.96 -18.44
N ALA A 347 4.86 7.18 -19.76
CA ALA A 347 3.58 7.35 -20.45
C ALA A 347 2.68 6.11 -20.32
N GLY A 348 3.28 4.91 -20.44
CA GLY A 348 2.56 3.64 -20.25
C GLY A 348 2.03 3.47 -18.83
N GLU A 349 2.76 3.89 -17.80
CA GLU A 349 2.29 3.81 -16.41
C GLU A 349 1.18 4.84 -16.12
N ILE A 350 1.24 6.05 -16.69
CA ILE A 350 0.14 7.02 -16.63
C ILE A 350 -1.14 6.41 -17.21
N ALA A 351 -1.05 5.82 -18.40
CA ALA A 351 -2.20 5.17 -19.05
C ALA A 351 -2.77 4.01 -18.23
N ARG A 352 -1.91 3.19 -17.61
CA ARG A 352 -2.34 2.08 -16.74
C ARG A 352 -2.99 2.58 -15.45
N CYS A 353 -2.47 3.64 -14.84
CA CYS A 353 -3.12 4.25 -13.65
C CYS A 353 -4.53 4.75 -14.01
N LEU A 354 -4.68 5.44 -15.14
CA LEU A 354 -6.00 5.88 -15.62
C LEU A 354 -6.96 4.71 -15.82
N ALA A 355 -6.51 3.64 -16.50
CA ALA A 355 -7.31 2.45 -16.74
C ALA A 355 -7.72 1.78 -15.41
N ASP A 356 -6.76 1.58 -14.51
CA ASP A 356 -6.99 0.95 -13.22
C ASP A 356 -7.97 1.76 -12.36
N LEU A 357 -7.82 3.10 -12.27
CA LEU A 357 -8.73 3.95 -11.50
C LEU A 357 -10.15 4.00 -12.08
N ILE A 358 -10.28 4.12 -13.41
CA ILE A 358 -11.61 4.15 -14.06
C ILE A 358 -12.38 2.85 -13.77
N THR A 359 -11.69 1.71 -13.78
CA THR A 359 -12.31 0.38 -13.62
C THR A 359 -12.29 -0.15 -12.19
N LEU A 360 -11.72 0.59 -11.23
CA LEU A 360 -11.55 0.13 -9.85
C LEU A 360 -12.90 -0.25 -9.21
N SER A 361 -12.98 -1.42 -8.60
CA SER A 361 -14.17 -1.91 -7.92
C SER A 361 -14.40 -1.26 -6.53
N ALA A 362 -13.36 -0.68 -5.94
CA ALA A 362 -13.45 0.03 -4.66
C ALA A 362 -13.98 1.47 -4.83
N PRO A 363 -14.61 2.08 -3.80
CA PRO A 363 -14.94 3.49 -3.79
C PRO A 363 -13.69 4.35 -3.89
N THR A 364 -13.76 5.47 -4.62
CA THR A 364 -12.61 6.35 -4.85
C THR A 364 -12.91 7.80 -4.53
N LEU A 365 -12.01 8.45 -3.80
CA LEU A 365 -12.03 9.86 -3.49
C LEU A 365 -10.71 10.50 -3.92
N CYS A 366 -10.76 11.51 -4.78
CA CYS A 366 -9.59 12.31 -5.11
C CYS A 366 -9.59 13.61 -4.30
N VAL A 367 -8.44 13.94 -3.71
CA VAL A 367 -8.18 15.23 -3.06
C VAL A 367 -7.15 15.97 -3.89
N LEU A 368 -7.58 16.96 -4.67
CA LEU A 368 -6.68 17.91 -5.33
C LEU A 368 -6.22 18.92 -4.30
N LEU A 369 -5.03 18.69 -3.73
CA LEU A 369 -4.56 19.40 -2.55
C LEU A 369 -3.77 20.67 -2.88
N GLY A 370 -3.08 20.69 -4.02
CA GLY A 370 -2.23 21.80 -4.45
C GLY A 370 -2.06 21.85 -5.95
N GLU A 371 -0.84 21.65 -6.44
CA GLU A 371 -0.52 21.67 -7.87
C GLU A 371 -1.02 20.39 -8.56
N GLY A 372 -1.76 20.54 -9.64
CA GLY A 372 -2.22 19.42 -10.47
C GLY A 372 -1.71 19.55 -11.90
N THR A 373 -0.46 19.14 -12.16
CA THR A 373 0.16 19.36 -13.46
C THR A 373 0.35 18.08 -14.26
N GLY A 374 -0.15 18.10 -15.48
CA GLY A 374 0.17 17.14 -16.54
C GLY A 374 -0.31 15.71 -16.28
N GLY A 375 0.32 14.75 -16.97
CA GLY A 375 -0.05 13.34 -16.90
C GLY A 375 0.08 12.73 -15.52
N ALA A 376 1.00 13.20 -14.68
CA ALA A 376 1.18 12.73 -13.32
C ALA A 376 -0.03 13.07 -12.42
N ALA A 377 -0.58 14.27 -12.53
CA ALA A 377 -1.80 14.65 -11.85
C ALA A 377 -3.00 13.86 -12.40
N LEU A 378 -3.11 13.79 -13.73
CA LEU A 378 -4.19 13.07 -14.41
C LEU A 378 -4.24 11.59 -14.01
N ALA A 379 -3.08 10.94 -13.80
CA ALA A 379 -2.96 9.53 -13.42
C ALA A 379 -3.66 9.18 -12.09
N LEU A 380 -3.89 10.15 -11.20
CA LEU A 380 -4.52 9.96 -9.89
C LEU A 380 -5.85 10.71 -9.73
N LEU A 381 -6.32 11.38 -10.79
CA LEU A 381 -7.50 12.24 -10.75
C LEU A 381 -8.85 11.47 -10.82
N PRO A 382 -9.01 10.40 -11.65
CA PRO A 382 -10.31 9.75 -11.79
C PRO A 382 -10.83 9.19 -10.47
N ALA A 383 -12.00 9.64 -10.04
CA ALA A 383 -12.60 9.23 -8.79
C ALA A 383 -14.14 9.34 -8.82
N ASP A 384 -14.79 8.64 -7.88
CA ASP A 384 -16.24 8.76 -7.66
C ASP A 384 -16.59 10.14 -7.08
N ARG A 385 -15.69 10.68 -6.22
CA ARG A 385 -15.80 12.02 -5.64
C ARG A 385 -14.46 12.74 -5.74
N VAL A 386 -14.51 14.07 -5.96
CA VAL A 386 -13.32 14.93 -6.05
C VAL A 386 -13.49 16.13 -5.13
N LEU A 387 -12.62 16.25 -4.14
CA LEU A 387 -12.44 17.43 -3.30
C LEU A 387 -11.28 18.27 -3.86
N ALA A 388 -11.42 19.56 -3.96
CA ALA A 388 -10.33 20.46 -4.34
C ALA A 388 -10.06 21.49 -3.23
N ALA A 389 -8.81 21.66 -2.83
CA ALA A 389 -8.44 22.76 -1.97
C ALA A 389 -8.65 24.11 -2.71
N ARG A 390 -9.03 25.16 -1.99
CA ARG A 390 -9.42 26.44 -2.58
C ARG A 390 -8.40 26.99 -3.58
N HIS A 391 -7.12 26.88 -3.25
CA HIS A 391 -6.01 27.33 -4.09
C HIS A 391 -5.37 26.21 -4.92
N ALA A 392 -5.96 25.02 -4.95
CA ALA A 392 -5.53 23.98 -5.88
C ALA A 392 -5.93 24.33 -7.33
N TRP A 393 -5.19 23.77 -8.26
CA TRP A 393 -5.42 23.98 -9.67
C TRP A 393 -5.05 22.74 -10.50
N LEU A 394 -5.60 22.64 -11.71
CA LEU A 394 -5.34 21.53 -12.63
C LEU A 394 -5.07 22.06 -14.03
N SER A 395 -3.94 21.65 -14.63
CA SER A 395 -3.54 22.08 -15.96
C SER A 395 -2.74 20.97 -16.67
N PRO A 396 -2.83 20.88 -18.01
CA PRO A 396 -2.02 19.93 -18.78
C PRO A 396 -0.51 20.20 -18.72
N LEU A 397 -0.12 21.45 -18.44
CA LEU A 397 1.27 21.92 -18.31
C LEU A 397 1.32 23.03 -17.26
N PRO A 398 2.50 23.33 -16.66
CA PRO A 398 2.65 24.57 -15.91
C PRO A 398 2.22 25.77 -16.77
N PRO A 399 1.52 26.77 -16.22
CA PRO A 399 1.04 27.93 -17.02
C PRO A 399 2.13 28.67 -17.77
N GLU A 400 3.35 28.69 -17.23
CA GLU A 400 4.55 29.24 -17.87
C GLU A 400 4.87 28.48 -19.17
N GLY A 401 4.80 27.12 -19.10
CA GLY A 401 5.00 26.27 -20.29
C GLY A 401 3.89 26.46 -21.33
N ALA A 402 2.64 26.55 -20.86
CA ALA A 402 1.50 26.84 -21.75
C ALA A 402 1.66 28.20 -22.45
N SER A 403 2.11 29.23 -21.73
CA SER A 403 2.39 30.57 -22.26
C SER A 403 3.51 30.53 -23.31
N VAL A 404 4.58 29.78 -23.04
CA VAL A 404 5.67 29.62 -24.03
C VAL A 404 5.16 28.98 -25.34
N ILE A 405 4.30 27.97 -25.23
CA ILE A 405 3.72 27.30 -26.42
C ILE A 405 2.85 28.26 -27.24
N MET A 406 1.97 28.99 -26.58
CA MET A 406 0.97 29.82 -27.22
C MET A 406 1.51 31.20 -27.63
N HIS A 407 2.39 31.79 -26.81
CA HIS A 407 2.79 33.19 -26.92
C HIS A 407 4.31 33.40 -27.11
N ARG A 408 5.11 32.31 -27.06
CA ARG A 408 6.57 32.34 -27.16
C ARG A 408 7.28 33.12 -26.05
N THR A 409 6.58 33.37 -24.93
CA THR A 409 7.10 34.01 -23.74
C THR A 409 6.45 33.40 -22.50
N PRO A 410 7.14 33.25 -21.34
CA PRO A 410 6.52 32.85 -20.10
C PRO A 410 5.71 33.95 -19.42
N ASP A 411 5.84 35.21 -19.83
CA ASP A 411 5.33 36.40 -19.15
C ASP A 411 3.79 36.46 -19.09
N LEU A 412 3.10 35.74 -19.97
CA LEU A 412 1.64 35.68 -20.05
C LEU A 412 1.06 34.46 -19.31
N ALA A 413 1.84 33.84 -18.41
CA ALA A 413 1.40 32.65 -17.65
C ALA A 413 0.12 32.91 -16.85
N GLY A 414 -0.03 34.11 -16.26
CA GLY A 414 -1.23 34.49 -15.51
C GLY A 414 -2.49 34.59 -16.40
N GLU A 415 -2.34 35.14 -17.61
CA GLU A 415 -3.43 35.20 -18.58
C GLU A 415 -3.81 33.82 -19.10
N MET A 416 -2.80 32.98 -19.37
CA MET A 416 -3.03 31.58 -19.76
C MET A 416 -3.78 30.80 -18.67
N ALA A 417 -3.38 30.93 -17.42
CA ALA A 417 -4.05 30.28 -16.30
C ALA A 417 -5.53 30.70 -16.16
N ALA A 418 -5.80 32.00 -16.32
CA ALA A 418 -7.16 32.54 -16.31
C ALA A 418 -8.00 32.03 -17.48
N ALA A 419 -7.42 32.03 -18.69
CA ALA A 419 -8.11 31.62 -19.93
C ALA A 419 -8.42 30.10 -19.94
N GLN A 420 -7.57 29.28 -19.32
CA GLN A 420 -7.72 27.83 -19.29
C GLN A 420 -8.65 27.31 -18.18
N GLY A 421 -9.15 28.17 -17.27
CA GLY A 421 -10.06 27.75 -16.22
C GLY A 421 -9.45 26.74 -15.26
N VAL A 422 -8.20 26.96 -14.81
CA VAL A 422 -7.41 25.96 -14.06
C VAL A 422 -7.76 25.91 -12.58
N ARG A 423 -8.46 26.91 -12.02
CA ARG A 423 -8.71 27.06 -10.59
C ARG A 423 -9.69 26.01 -10.07
N SER A 424 -9.61 25.71 -8.79
CA SER A 424 -10.58 24.84 -8.11
C SER A 424 -12.02 25.34 -8.26
N ALA A 425 -12.26 26.66 -8.25
CA ALA A 425 -13.57 27.27 -8.51
C ALA A 425 -14.08 26.98 -9.92
N ASP A 426 -13.20 27.01 -10.93
CA ASP A 426 -13.53 26.65 -12.30
C ASP A 426 -13.83 25.15 -12.41
N LEU A 427 -13.02 24.30 -11.75
CA LEU A 427 -13.25 22.86 -11.72
C LEU A 427 -14.58 22.49 -11.05
N LEU A 428 -14.97 23.22 -9.99
CA LEU A 428 -16.27 23.02 -9.33
C LEU A 428 -17.42 23.43 -10.26
N ARG A 429 -17.32 24.60 -10.88
CA ARG A 429 -18.34 25.09 -11.86
C ARG A 429 -18.51 24.10 -13.02
N ASP A 430 -17.45 23.53 -13.51
CA ASP A 430 -17.43 22.63 -14.67
C ASP A 430 -17.73 21.16 -14.28
N GLY A 431 -18.02 20.88 -12.99
CA GLY A 431 -18.36 19.54 -12.48
C GLY A 431 -17.17 18.57 -12.37
N LEU A 432 -15.94 19.08 -12.51
CA LEU A 432 -14.70 18.29 -12.35
C LEU A 432 -14.34 18.10 -10.87
N ALA A 433 -14.74 19.03 -10.00
CA ALA A 433 -14.71 18.87 -8.55
C ALA A 433 -16.13 18.86 -7.98
N ASP A 434 -16.35 18.18 -6.85
CA ASP A 434 -17.65 18.08 -6.17
C ASP A 434 -17.77 19.07 -5.01
N ALA A 435 -16.66 19.42 -4.38
CA ALA A 435 -16.62 20.39 -3.28
C ALA A 435 -15.25 21.03 -3.13
N LEU A 436 -15.23 22.19 -2.50
CA LEU A 436 -13.99 22.90 -2.15
C LEU A 436 -13.68 22.77 -0.66
N LEU A 437 -12.40 22.57 -0.37
CA LEU A 437 -11.85 22.69 0.98
C LEU A 437 -11.48 24.14 1.25
N ASP A 438 -12.00 24.70 2.34
CA ASP A 438 -11.76 26.12 2.70
C ASP A 438 -10.32 26.35 3.16
N GLU A 439 -9.69 27.37 2.63
CA GLU A 439 -8.35 27.84 2.96
C GLU A 439 -8.38 29.33 3.41
N ARG A 440 -9.22 29.63 4.38
CA ARG A 440 -9.29 30.94 5.01
C ARG A 440 -9.16 30.77 6.53
N PRO A 441 -7.97 31.09 7.08
CA PRO A 441 -6.71 31.57 6.46
C PRO A 441 -6.07 30.61 5.45
N ASP A 442 -5.02 31.09 4.74
CA ASP A 442 -4.22 30.28 3.82
C ASP A 442 -3.70 29.00 4.50
N ALA A 443 -3.69 27.88 3.79
CA ALA A 443 -3.27 26.59 4.34
C ALA A 443 -1.84 26.59 4.89
N ALA A 444 -0.95 27.41 4.34
CA ALA A 444 0.42 27.54 4.83
C ALA A 444 0.51 28.36 6.14
N ASP A 445 -0.47 29.23 6.40
CA ASP A 445 -0.52 30.04 7.63
C ASP A 445 -1.12 29.26 8.82
N GLU A 446 -1.92 28.21 8.55
CA GLU A 446 -2.53 27.34 9.56
C GLU A 446 -2.50 25.85 9.18
N PRO A 447 -1.33 25.27 8.93
CA PRO A 447 -1.21 23.94 8.30
C PRO A 447 -1.93 22.82 9.06
N GLU A 448 -1.90 22.85 10.39
CA GLU A 448 -2.58 21.85 11.21
C GLU A 448 -4.11 22.00 11.14
N ALA A 449 -4.64 23.21 11.28
CA ALA A 449 -6.08 23.46 11.24
C ALA A 449 -6.64 23.15 9.84
N PHE A 450 -5.93 23.53 8.77
CA PHE A 450 -6.29 23.19 7.41
C PHE A 450 -6.32 21.66 7.18
N CYS A 451 -5.28 20.94 7.61
CA CYS A 451 -5.24 19.48 7.48
C CYS A 451 -6.36 18.79 8.25
N ARG A 452 -6.73 19.28 9.43
CA ARG A 452 -7.87 18.77 10.20
C ARG A 452 -9.20 19.01 9.50
N ARG A 453 -9.40 20.19 8.89
CA ARG A 453 -10.61 20.45 8.08
C ARG A 453 -10.67 19.56 6.84
N ALA A 454 -9.54 19.42 6.15
CA ALA A 454 -9.45 18.53 4.99
C ALA A 454 -9.73 17.07 5.37
N ALA A 455 -9.20 16.60 6.50
CA ALA A 455 -9.44 15.26 7.01
C ALA A 455 -10.92 15.01 7.36
N ALA A 456 -11.58 15.97 8.01
CA ALA A 456 -13.01 15.89 8.29
C ALA A 456 -13.84 15.83 6.99
N ALA A 457 -13.45 16.60 5.98
CA ALA A 457 -14.10 16.51 4.67
C ALA A 457 -13.88 15.15 3.99
N VAL A 458 -12.66 14.59 4.09
CA VAL A 458 -12.36 13.24 3.58
C VAL A 458 -13.22 12.19 4.31
N GLU A 459 -13.28 12.23 5.65
CA GLU A 459 -14.14 11.34 6.43
C GLU A 459 -15.59 11.40 5.98
N ARG A 460 -16.11 12.62 5.82
CA ARG A 460 -17.48 12.85 5.36
C ARG A 460 -17.75 12.22 3.99
N GLU A 461 -16.88 12.47 3.02
CA GLU A 461 -17.04 11.94 1.67
C GLU A 461 -16.86 10.42 1.59
N LEU A 462 -16.02 9.83 2.44
CA LEU A 462 -15.85 8.38 2.51
C LEU A 462 -17.03 7.68 3.20
N SER A 463 -17.73 8.37 4.11
CA SER A 463 -18.88 7.80 4.81
C SER A 463 -20.06 7.64 3.85
N GLY A 464 -20.51 6.40 3.68
CA GLY A 464 -21.57 6.06 2.74
C GLY A 464 -21.17 6.09 1.25
N LEU A 465 -19.89 6.31 0.93
CA LEU A 465 -19.42 6.29 -0.45
C LEU A 465 -19.50 4.88 -1.03
N VAL A 466 -20.22 4.76 -2.13
CA VAL A 466 -20.32 3.53 -2.93
C VAL A 466 -19.57 3.69 -4.24
N PRO A 467 -18.97 2.61 -4.78
CA PRO A 467 -18.30 2.68 -6.07
C PRO A 467 -19.28 3.10 -7.17
N GLY A 468 -19.00 4.19 -7.87
CA GLY A 468 -19.81 4.63 -9.01
C GLY A 468 -19.56 3.80 -10.28
N GLY A 469 -18.42 3.13 -10.32
CA GLY A 469 -17.97 2.34 -11.47
C GLY A 469 -17.58 3.17 -12.70
N PRO A 470 -17.16 2.50 -13.80
CA PRO A 470 -16.58 3.16 -14.97
C PRO A 470 -17.48 4.22 -15.60
N ALA A 471 -18.80 3.95 -15.69
CA ALA A 471 -19.74 4.86 -16.34
C ALA A 471 -19.87 6.19 -15.59
N VAL A 472 -19.94 6.15 -14.25
CA VAL A 472 -20.06 7.35 -13.41
C VAL A 472 -18.76 8.16 -13.47
N ARG A 473 -17.59 7.50 -13.30
CA ARG A 473 -16.30 8.17 -13.38
C ARG A 473 -16.05 8.80 -14.76
N GLN A 474 -16.42 8.10 -15.84
CA GLN A 474 -16.31 8.62 -17.19
C GLN A 474 -17.27 9.81 -17.44
N ALA A 475 -18.46 9.78 -16.88
CA ALA A 475 -19.45 10.83 -17.09
C ALA A 475 -19.00 12.21 -16.60
N ARG A 476 -18.14 12.26 -15.56
CA ARG A 476 -17.55 13.48 -15.02
C ARG A 476 -16.75 14.28 -16.06
N TYR A 477 -16.12 13.59 -17.01
CA TYR A 477 -15.23 14.19 -18.02
C TYR A 477 -15.93 14.48 -19.36
N ARG A 478 -17.25 14.35 -19.42
CA ARG A 478 -18.02 14.77 -20.60
C ARG A 478 -18.04 16.30 -20.64
N PRO A 479 -17.75 16.91 -21.80
CA PRO A 479 -17.89 18.35 -21.91
C PRO A 479 -19.35 18.75 -21.58
N PRO A 480 -19.55 19.91 -20.94
CA PRO A 480 -20.91 20.41 -20.70
C PRO A 480 -21.67 20.51 -22.04
N SER A 481 -22.92 20.11 -22.02
CA SER A 481 -23.80 20.22 -23.20
C SER A 481 -23.78 21.68 -23.65
N ARG A 482 -23.29 21.95 -24.88
CA ARG A 482 -23.30 23.28 -25.47
C ARG A 482 -24.69 23.74 -25.77
#